data_ec449889016e63bcc889be7cbf10ef7b
#
_entry.id   ec449889016e63bcc889be7cbf10ef7b
#
_cell.length_a   1.000
_cell.length_b   1.000
_cell.length_c   1.000
_cell.angle_alpha   90.00
_cell.angle_beta   90.00
_cell.angle_gamma   90.00
#
_symmetry.space_group_name_H-M   'P 1'
#
loop_
_entity.id
_entity.type
_entity.pdbx_description
1 polymer ?
#
loop_
_entity_poly.entity_id
_entity_poly.type
_entity_poly.pdbx_seq_one_letter_code
_entity_poly.pdbx_strand_id
1 'polypeptide(L)'
;MAKRLSQNKMKRSFLVFYFVLIGLCCLAEGNVPVYVTPEDFGCVSNTPKLASNNANGLQKAINYCIANGCKLTSVASHSYYIDKGLRISGFIDMDLGGATIIATDSISMLTIHWDKTEYWTGMIRNFRLDLNGKAKVGIDCSKVIKLHLTDGEFSGIGANAIGLNVKEGYELLADNLHFHGNQKYSTGIRTLTSDCHFSDCIMIDCYTAVDNRGSNFFERIHAWMLPRYIHGSTYFRNRGGGVFLNQCFCDTYDKAFVVDNVCEMHISQLKLIHNKIMWKESYDKVNPIVFDFKSDEVASKSKISLLDSYIGGLWLGNKERQVFSKRKNPGLQQFYNLFSD
;
A
#
# COMPACT_ATOMS: atom_id res chain seq x y z
N MET A 1 34.30 72.85 -4.68
CA MET A 1 32.86 72.48 -4.65
C MET A 1 32.46 71.43 -5.69
N ALA A 2 32.96 71.45 -6.90
CA ALA A 2 32.61 70.54 -7.98
C ALA A 2 32.91 69.05 -7.75
N LYS A 3 34.01 68.67 -7.09
CA LYS A 3 34.37 67.28 -6.79
C LYS A 3 33.39 66.57 -5.82
N ARG A 4 32.72 67.25 -4.88
CA ARG A 4 31.74 66.68 -3.96
C ARG A 4 30.40 66.37 -4.62
N LEU A 5 30.01 67.16 -5.65
CA LEU A 5 28.78 66.93 -6.41
C LEU A 5 28.88 65.71 -7.35
N SER A 6 30.07 65.43 -7.93
CA SER A 6 30.33 64.26 -8.75
C SER A 6 30.26 62.95 -7.95
N GLN A 7 30.83 62.92 -6.73
CA GLN A 7 30.79 61.71 -5.89
C GLN A 7 29.38 61.37 -5.38
N ASN A 8 28.53 62.37 -5.13
CA ASN A 8 27.14 62.12 -4.70
C ASN A 8 26.25 61.65 -5.87
N LYS A 9 26.48 62.09 -7.10
CA LYS A 9 25.79 61.59 -8.26
C LYS A 9 26.16 60.12 -8.55
N MET A 10 27.45 59.79 -8.44
CA MET A 10 27.91 58.40 -8.66
C MET A 10 27.41 57.45 -7.61
N LYS A 11 27.34 57.85 -6.30
CA LYS A 11 26.75 57.02 -5.24
C LYS A 11 25.23 56.80 -5.45
N ARG A 12 24.49 57.81 -5.91
CA ARG A 12 23.06 57.67 -6.19
C ARG A 12 22.80 56.76 -7.38
N SER A 13 23.59 56.85 -8.45
CA SER A 13 23.48 55.95 -9.61
C SER A 13 23.81 54.50 -9.25
N PHE A 14 24.82 54.26 -8.40
CA PHE A 14 25.13 52.92 -7.90
C PHE A 14 24.02 52.34 -7.02
N LEU A 15 23.38 53.15 -6.19
CA LEU A 15 22.29 52.72 -5.34
C LEU A 15 21.05 52.33 -6.15
N VAL A 16 20.69 53.13 -7.15
CA VAL A 16 19.58 52.84 -8.06
C VAL A 16 19.86 51.60 -8.89
N PHE A 17 21.08 51.40 -9.38
CA PHE A 17 21.46 50.18 -10.12
C PHE A 17 21.42 48.94 -9.26
N TYR A 18 21.81 49.04 -7.98
CA TYR A 18 21.75 47.94 -7.02
C TYR A 18 20.29 47.55 -6.67
N PHE A 19 19.40 48.54 -6.50
CA PHE A 19 17.98 48.28 -6.28
C PHE A 19 17.27 47.72 -7.54
N VAL A 20 17.67 48.15 -8.73
CA VAL A 20 17.16 47.57 -9.97
C VAL A 20 17.65 46.14 -10.16
N LEU A 21 18.91 45.85 -9.83
CA LEU A 21 19.47 44.49 -9.92
C LEU A 21 18.78 43.55 -8.87
N ILE A 22 18.56 44.02 -7.65
CA ILE A 22 17.82 43.24 -6.63
C ILE A 22 16.36 43.05 -7.08
N GLY A 23 15.72 44.09 -7.60
CA GLY A 23 14.37 44.01 -8.17
C GLY A 23 14.26 43.04 -9.33
N LEU A 24 15.25 43.00 -10.22
CA LEU A 24 15.34 42.07 -11.33
C LEU A 24 15.64 40.62 -10.86
N CYS A 25 16.47 40.44 -9.83
CA CYS A 25 16.67 39.13 -9.22
C CYS A 25 15.39 38.59 -8.52
N CYS A 26 14.62 39.48 -7.86
CA CYS A 26 13.33 39.08 -7.26
C CYS A 26 12.22 38.82 -8.31
N LEU A 27 12.34 39.38 -9.51
CA LEU A 27 11.40 39.12 -10.61
C LEU A 27 11.78 37.87 -11.42
N ALA A 28 12.99 37.33 -11.22
CA ALA A 28 13.48 36.12 -11.89
C ALA A 28 13.25 34.83 -11.10
N GLU A 29 12.64 34.89 -9.90
CA GLU A 29 12.03 33.72 -9.31
C GLU A 29 10.79 33.37 -10.15
N GLY A 30 11.00 32.58 -11.19
CA GLY A 30 9.88 31.99 -11.93
C GLY A 30 8.94 31.33 -10.92
N ASN A 31 7.68 31.77 -10.88
CA ASN A 31 6.67 31.19 -10.01
C ASN A 31 6.67 29.68 -10.25
N VAL A 32 7.19 28.91 -9.30
CA VAL A 32 7.08 27.46 -9.31
C VAL A 32 5.58 27.15 -9.32
N PRO A 33 5.06 26.43 -10.30
CA PRO A 33 3.63 26.12 -10.34
C PRO A 33 3.23 25.34 -9.09
N VAL A 34 2.07 25.66 -8.52
CA VAL A 34 1.55 24.96 -7.33
C VAL A 34 1.32 23.49 -7.63
N TYR A 35 1.02 23.15 -8.87
CA TYR A 35 0.84 21.79 -9.38
C TYR A 35 1.33 21.65 -10.79
N VAL A 36 1.66 20.42 -11.17
CA VAL A 36 2.02 20.02 -12.55
C VAL A 36 1.27 18.74 -12.89
N THR A 37 1.12 18.49 -14.20
CA THR A 37 0.52 17.27 -14.73
C THR A 37 1.57 16.42 -15.46
N PRO A 38 1.33 15.11 -15.65
CA PRO A 38 2.21 14.28 -16.48
C PRO A 38 2.38 14.81 -17.91
N GLU A 39 1.34 15.45 -18.46
CA GLU A 39 1.34 16.02 -19.80
C GLU A 39 2.36 17.17 -19.94
N ASP A 40 2.59 17.95 -18.89
CA ASP A 40 3.61 19.03 -18.87
C ASP A 40 5.03 18.48 -19.11
N PHE A 41 5.21 17.17 -18.91
CA PHE A 41 6.48 16.45 -19.14
C PHE A 41 6.43 15.50 -20.34
N GLY A 42 5.43 15.68 -21.21
CA GLY A 42 5.29 14.97 -22.47
C GLY A 42 4.65 13.59 -22.37
N CYS A 43 3.97 13.27 -21.26
CA CYS A 43 3.14 12.07 -21.21
C CYS A 43 1.92 12.20 -22.13
N VAL A 44 1.50 11.07 -22.68
CA VAL A 44 0.30 10.98 -23.52
C VAL A 44 -0.60 9.90 -22.92
N SER A 45 -1.75 10.33 -22.41
CA SER A 45 -2.72 9.40 -21.83
C SER A 45 -3.37 8.49 -22.87
N ASN A 46 -3.90 7.38 -22.42
CA ASN A 46 -4.71 6.43 -23.20
C ASN A 46 -4.03 5.86 -24.46
N THR A 47 -2.67 5.86 -24.48
CA THR A 47 -1.90 5.41 -25.64
C THR A 47 -0.86 4.35 -25.26
N PRO A 48 -1.20 3.04 -25.37
CA PRO A 48 -0.33 1.94 -24.94
C PRO A 48 1.05 1.92 -25.62
N LYS A 49 1.14 2.36 -26.89
CA LYS A 49 2.38 2.38 -27.68
C LYS A 49 3.43 3.36 -27.14
N LEU A 50 3.04 4.29 -26.27
CA LEU A 50 3.91 5.30 -25.69
C LEU A 50 4.35 4.96 -24.26
N ALA A 51 4.37 3.70 -23.88
CA ALA A 51 4.71 3.27 -22.51
C ALA A 51 6.07 3.79 -22.04
N SER A 52 7.12 3.67 -22.86
CA SER A 52 8.46 4.22 -22.54
C SER A 52 8.49 5.74 -22.45
N ASN A 53 7.73 6.42 -23.31
CA ASN A 53 7.59 7.87 -23.25
C ASN A 53 6.92 8.30 -21.95
N ASN A 54 5.82 7.66 -21.58
CA ASN A 54 5.07 7.95 -20.35
C ASN A 54 5.91 7.65 -19.11
N ALA A 55 6.63 6.52 -19.07
CA ALA A 55 7.53 6.22 -17.96
C ALA A 55 8.59 7.31 -17.76
N ASN A 56 9.21 7.78 -18.85
CA ASN A 56 10.19 8.86 -18.80
C ASN A 56 9.57 10.21 -18.40
N GLY A 57 8.38 10.54 -18.93
CA GLY A 57 7.66 11.77 -18.62
C GLY A 57 7.20 11.82 -17.15
N LEU A 58 6.55 10.74 -16.66
CA LEU A 58 6.15 10.60 -15.26
C LEU A 58 7.35 10.70 -14.31
N GLN A 59 8.49 10.06 -14.66
CA GLN A 59 9.69 10.18 -13.84
C GLN A 59 10.22 11.61 -13.77
N LYS A 60 10.18 12.35 -14.89
CA LYS A 60 10.56 13.78 -14.91
C LYS A 60 9.61 14.61 -14.05
N ALA A 61 8.29 14.37 -14.15
CA ALA A 61 7.29 15.05 -13.34
C ALA A 61 7.51 14.82 -11.83
N ILE A 62 7.74 13.57 -11.44
CA ILE A 62 8.05 13.18 -10.05
C ILE A 62 9.31 13.92 -9.56
N ASN A 63 10.40 13.86 -10.34
CA ASN A 63 11.65 14.51 -9.98
C ASN A 63 11.49 16.03 -9.86
N TYR A 64 10.72 16.64 -10.75
CA TYR A 64 10.41 18.07 -10.71
C TYR A 64 9.64 18.44 -9.46
N CYS A 65 8.60 17.68 -9.10
CA CYS A 65 7.81 17.93 -7.89
C CYS A 65 8.66 17.79 -6.62
N ILE A 66 9.52 16.78 -6.54
CA ILE A 66 10.44 16.59 -5.40
C ILE A 66 11.40 17.78 -5.29
N ALA A 67 11.94 18.25 -6.40
CA ALA A 67 12.93 19.34 -6.41
C ALA A 67 12.31 20.71 -6.08
N ASN A 68 11.05 20.94 -6.47
CA ASN A 68 10.40 22.24 -6.38
C ASN A 68 9.28 22.33 -5.32
N GLY A 69 8.95 21.21 -4.65
CA GLY A 69 7.89 21.17 -3.66
C GLY A 69 6.48 21.41 -4.21
N CYS A 70 6.25 21.13 -5.50
CA CYS A 70 4.93 21.25 -6.10
C CYS A 70 4.19 19.91 -6.11
N LYS A 71 2.88 19.97 -6.38
CA LYS A 71 2.00 18.81 -6.43
C LYS A 71 1.97 18.19 -7.82
N LEU A 72 2.11 16.86 -7.93
CA LEU A 72 1.79 16.14 -9.16
C LEU A 72 0.30 15.77 -9.15
N THR A 73 -0.43 16.15 -10.18
CA THR A 73 -1.88 15.85 -10.30
C THR A 73 -2.25 15.32 -11.67
N SER A 74 -3.40 14.63 -11.76
CA SER A 74 -3.97 14.15 -13.02
C SER A 74 -5.50 14.07 -12.91
N VAL A 75 -6.17 13.43 -13.88
CA VAL A 75 -7.63 13.27 -13.92
C VAL A 75 -8.03 11.81 -14.17
N ALA A 76 -9.17 11.40 -13.65
CA ALA A 76 -9.64 10.01 -13.63
C ALA A 76 -9.76 9.33 -15.02
N SER A 77 -9.99 10.09 -16.08
CA SER A 77 -10.11 9.56 -17.45
C SER A 77 -8.77 9.21 -18.10
N HIS A 78 -7.64 9.55 -17.47
CA HIS A 78 -6.31 9.32 -18.00
C HIS A 78 -5.76 7.97 -17.58
N SER A 79 -5.16 7.26 -18.54
CA SER A 79 -4.41 6.03 -18.31
C SER A 79 -3.02 6.16 -18.88
N TYR A 80 -2.00 5.99 -18.04
CA TYR A 80 -0.60 6.08 -18.44
C TYR A 80 0.01 4.68 -18.44
N TYR A 81 0.31 4.16 -19.61
CA TYR A 81 1.02 2.89 -19.76
C TYR A 81 2.51 3.12 -19.49
N ILE A 82 3.14 2.21 -18.73
CA ILE A 82 4.56 2.27 -18.41
C ILE A 82 5.24 0.92 -18.60
N ASP A 83 6.45 0.91 -19.15
CA ASP A 83 7.31 -0.28 -19.33
C ASP A 83 8.53 -0.28 -18.40
N LYS A 84 8.71 0.79 -17.62
CA LYS A 84 9.77 0.96 -16.62
C LYS A 84 9.17 1.44 -15.31
N GLY A 85 9.75 0.98 -14.20
CA GLY A 85 9.37 1.44 -12.88
C GLY A 85 9.74 2.90 -12.63
N LEU A 86 8.92 3.56 -11.84
CA LEU A 86 9.11 4.94 -11.40
C LEU A 86 9.75 4.96 -10.02
N ARG A 87 10.68 5.88 -9.78
CA ARG A 87 11.36 6.05 -8.51
C ARG A 87 10.97 7.36 -7.83
N ILE A 88 10.62 7.27 -6.55
CA ILE A 88 10.34 8.40 -5.68
C ILE A 88 11.43 8.43 -4.61
N SER A 89 12.35 9.39 -4.69
CA SER A 89 13.54 9.46 -3.82
C SER A 89 13.47 10.55 -2.74
N GLY A 90 12.34 11.22 -2.62
CA GLY A 90 12.12 12.28 -1.64
C GLY A 90 10.65 12.57 -1.39
N PHE A 91 10.41 13.60 -0.60
CA PHE A 91 9.05 14.06 -0.33
C PHE A 91 8.29 14.37 -1.63
N ILE A 92 7.06 13.90 -1.69
CA ILE A 92 6.14 14.19 -2.79
C ILE A 92 4.72 14.35 -2.28
N ASP A 93 3.98 15.30 -2.85
CA ASP A 93 2.52 15.35 -2.82
C ASP A 93 2.02 14.93 -4.21
N MET A 94 1.47 13.71 -4.31
CA MET A 94 0.98 13.15 -5.56
C MET A 94 -0.50 12.80 -5.42
N ASP A 95 -1.34 13.46 -6.21
CA ASP A 95 -2.78 13.24 -6.26
C ASP A 95 -3.18 12.96 -7.71
N LEU A 96 -3.32 11.69 -8.03
CA LEU A 96 -3.58 11.28 -9.40
C LEU A 96 -5.05 11.45 -9.83
N GLY A 97 -5.92 11.97 -8.95
CA GLY A 97 -7.32 12.26 -9.27
C GLY A 97 -8.11 11.04 -9.79
N GLY A 98 -7.65 9.82 -9.48
CA GLY A 98 -8.22 8.58 -10.00
C GLY A 98 -7.68 8.15 -11.37
N ALA A 99 -6.63 8.78 -11.91
CA ALA A 99 -5.93 8.30 -13.10
C ALA A 99 -5.30 6.93 -12.86
N THR A 100 -5.19 6.12 -13.91
CA THR A 100 -4.64 4.77 -13.85
C THR A 100 -3.23 4.74 -14.42
N ILE A 101 -2.27 4.18 -13.70
CA ILE A 101 -0.96 3.79 -14.24
C ILE A 101 -1.01 2.29 -14.54
N ILE A 102 -0.69 1.88 -15.77
CA ILE A 102 -0.82 0.50 -16.26
C ILE A 102 0.55 -0.04 -16.63
N ALA A 103 0.94 -1.16 -16.02
CA ALA A 103 2.19 -1.83 -16.36
C ALA A 103 2.08 -2.57 -17.69
N THR A 104 3.07 -2.40 -18.55
CA THR A 104 3.20 -3.17 -19.80
C THR A 104 4.30 -4.22 -19.74
N ASP A 105 5.11 -4.21 -18.67
CA ASP A 105 6.25 -5.12 -18.49
C ASP A 105 6.37 -5.58 -17.02
N SER A 106 7.32 -6.50 -16.78
CA SER A 106 7.61 -7.13 -15.47
C SER A 106 8.45 -6.19 -14.58
N ILE A 107 7.81 -5.18 -13.99
CA ILE A 107 8.43 -4.10 -13.23
C ILE A 107 7.91 -4.02 -11.79
N SER A 108 8.61 -3.28 -10.92
CA SER A 108 7.99 -2.61 -9.77
C SER A 108 7.50 -1.26 -10.25
N MET A 109 6.19 -0.99 -10.16
CA MET A 109 5.60 0.20 -10.79
C MET A 109 6.08 1.48 -10.12
N LEU A 110 5.96 1.57 -8.79
CA LEU A 110 6.49 2.66 -7.99
C LEU A 110 7.47 2.11 -6.96
N THR A 111 8.72 2.58 -6.98
CA THR A 111 9.70 2.29 -5.92
C THR A 111 9.93 3.55 -5.11
N ILE A 112 9.62 3.50 -3.81
CA ILE A 112 9.79 4.62 -2.89
C ILE A 112 11.00 4.34 -2.02
N HIS A 113 12.01 5.19 -2.12
CA HIS A 113 13.24 5.10 -1.35
C HIS A 113 13.72 6.49 -0.99
N TRP A 114 13.61 6.85 0.26
CA TRP A 114 14.05 8.15 0.75
C TRP A 114 15.48 8.06 1.25
N ASP A 115 16.38 8.78 0.57
CA ASP A 115 17.81 8.78 0.89
C ASP A 115 18.09 9.49 2.22
N LYS A 116 17.25 10.45 2.59
CA LYS A 116 17.36 11.21 3.84
C LYS A 116 16.23 10.82 4.80
N THR A 117 16.59 10.67 6.07
CA THR A 117 15.66 10.33 7.16
C THR A 117 15.11 11.59 7.86
N GLU A 118 15.03 12.71 7.15
CA GLU A 118 14.42 13.92 7.68
C GLU A 118 12.90 13.72 7.82
N TYR A 119 12.28 14.38 8.78
CA TYR A 119 10.87 14.22 9.19
C TYR A 119 9.90 14.75 8.12
N TRP A 120 9.87 14.11 6.96
CA TRP A 120 9.04 14.49 5.84
C TRP A 120 7.80 13.61 5.78
N THR A 121 6.67 14.21 5.51
CA THR A 121 5.42 13.48 5.26
C THR A 121 5.15 13.46 3.77
N GLY A 122 5.41 12.33 3.10
CA GLY A 122 5.00 12.12 1.71
C GLY A 122 3.53 11.70 1.64
N MET A 123 2.84 12.10 0.58
CA MET A 123 1.44 11.72 0.35
C MET A 123 1.24 11.28 -1.10
N ILE A 124 0.63 10.10 -1.27
CA ILE A 124 0.18 9.59 -2.57
C ILE A 124 -1.28 9.19 -2.40
N ARG A 125 -2.16 9.82 -3.18
CA ARG A 125 -3.60 9.64 -3.05
C ARG A 125 -4.35 9.61 -4.37
N ASN A 126 -5.59 9.11 -4.32
CA ASN A 126 -6.50 9.03 -5.47
C ASN A 126 -5.82 8.38 -6.70
N PHE A 127 -5.16 7.25 -6.49
CA PHE A 127 -4.40 6.57 -7.54
C PHE A 127 -5.00 5.21 -7.90
N ARG A 128 -4.75 4.79 -9.14
CA ARG A 128 -5.01 3.42 -9.57
C ARG A 128 -3.76 2.84 -10.23
N LEU A 129 -3.32 1.68 -9.75
CA LEU A 129 -2.19 0.94 -10.29
C LEU A 129 -2.69 -0.39 -10.84
N ASP A 130 -2.73 -0.53 -12.15
CA ASP A 130 -3.03 -1.79 -12.79
C ASP A 130 -1.73 -2.54 -13.10
N LEU A 131 -1.46 -3.58 -12.31
CA LEU A 131 -0.32 -4.45 -12.50
C LEU A 131 -0.44 -5.28 -13.79
N ASN A 132 -1.66 -5.36 -14.36
CA ASN A 132 -1.96 -5.98 -15.64
C ASN A 132 -1.48 -7.45 -15.74
N GLY A 133 -1.37 -8.14 -14.61
CA GLY A 133 -0.79 -9.48 -14.51
C GLY A 133 0.70 -9.57 -14.87
N LYS A 134 1.36 -8.46 -15.14
CA LYS A 134 2.77 -8.37 -15.58
C LYS A 134 3.70 -7.81 -14.52
N ALA A 135 3.35 -6.69 -13.89
CA ALA A 135 4.19 -6.11 -12.85
C ALA A 135 4.35 -7.06 -11.65
N LYS A 136 5.52 -7.02 -11.04
CA LYS A 136 5.86 -7.81 -9.84
C LYS A 136 5.36 -7.15 -8.57
N VAL A 137 5.40 -5.82 -8.53
CA VAL A 137 5.02 -5.03 -7.35
C VAL A 137 4.33 -3.74 -7.81
N GLY A 138 3.21 -3.40 -7.19
CA GLY A 138 2.55 -2.11 -7.39
C GLY A 138 3.34 -0.98 -6.76
N ILE A 139 3.40 -0.93 -5.43
CA ILE A 139 4.25 0.01 -4.68
C ILE A 139 5.27 -0.78 -3.85
N ASP A 140 6.55 -0.50 -4.06
CA ASP A 140 7.67 -1.07 -3.32
C ASP A 140 8.32 0.00 -2.42
N CYS A 141 7.94 0.03 -1.14
CA CYS A 141 8.53 0.90 -0.14
C CYS A 141 9.83 0.27 0.36
N SER A 142 10.95 0.56 -0.29
CA SER A 142 12.25 -0.01 0.07
C SER A 142 12.90 0.71 1.25
N LYS A 143 12.54 1.99 1.49
CA LYS A 143 12.87 2.75 2.71
C LYS A 143 11.98 3.98 2.79
N VAL A 144 11.09 4.02 3.79
CA VAL A 144 10.12 5.11 3.96
C VAL A 144 9.93 5.49 5.43
N ILE A 145 9.60 6.75 5.67
CA ILE A 145 9.21 7.26 6.98
C ILE A 145 8.03 8.21 6.77
N LYS A 146 6.94 8.04 7.55
CA LYS A 146 5.76 8.91 7.47
C LYS A 146 5.17 9.06 6.06
N LEU A 147 5.11 7.96 5.32
CA LEU A 147 4.43 7.93 4.03
C LEU A 147 2.93 7.71 4.24
N HIS A 148 2.10 8.55 3.62
CA HIS A 148 0.65 8.36 3.57
C HIS A 148 0.25 7.86 2.19
N LEU A 149 -0.40 6.71 2.14
CA LEU A 149 -1.05 6.15 0.95
C LEU A 149 -2.55 6.12 1.21
N THR A 150 -3.35 6.84 0.44
CA THR A 150 -4.80 6.90 0.68
C THR A 150 -5.61 6.90 -0.61
N ASP A 151 -6.83 6.37 -0.55
CA ASP A 151 -7.78 6.35 -1.66
C ASP A 151 -7.17 5.71 -2.93
N GLY A 152 -6.55 4.53 -2.76
CA GLY A 152 -5.80 3.86 -3.80
C GLY A 152 -6.39 2.52 -4.24
N GLU A 153 -6.19 2.17 -5.52
CA GLU A 153 -6.57 0.88 -6.06
C GLU A 153 -5.37 0.18 -6.70
N PHE A 154 -5.22 -1.11 -6.40
CA PHE A 154 -4.27 -2.03 -7.02
C PHE A 154 -5.06 -3.12 -7.73
N SER A 155 -5.02 -3.16 -9.04
CA SER A 155 -5.71 -4.17 -9.85
C SER A 155 -4.73 -5.05 -10.62
N GLY A 156 -5.22 -6.17 -11.14
CA GLY A 156 -4.41 -7.07 -11.95
C GLY A 156 -3.19 -7.67 -11.24
N ILE A 157 -3.26 -7.89 -9.91
CA ILE A 157 -2.16 -8.47 -9.13
C ILE A 157 -1.99 -9.93 -9.54
N GLY A 158 -0.99 -10.21 -10.37
CA GLY A 158 -0.73 -11.50 -10.97
C GLY A 158 -0.10 -12.53 -10.02
N ALA A 159 0.29 -13.69 -10.57
CA ALA A 159 0.97 -14.74 -9.82
C ALA A 159 2.30 -14.25 -9.24
N ASN A 160 2.51 -14.48 -7.94
CA ASN A 160 3.69 -14.04 -7.19
C ASN A 160 3.90 -12.51 -7.16
N ALA A 161 2.92 -11.73 -7.62
CA ALA A 161 2.95 -10.28 -7.53
C ALA A 161 2.41 -9.78 -6.18
N ILE A 162 2.79 -8.56 -5.82
CA ILE A 162 2.43 -7.91 -4.57
C ILE A 162 1.85 -6.53 -4.90
N GLY A 163 0.69 -6.20 -4.32
CA GLY A 163 0.13 -4.87 -4.44
C GLY A 163 1.00 -3.83 -3.75
N LEU A 164 1.09 -3.90 -2.42
CA LEU A 164 1.92 -3.03 -1.59
C LEU A 164 2.98 -3.85 -0.83
N ASN A 165 4.24 -3.52 -1.02
CA ASN A 165 5.38 -4.18 -0.36
C ASN A 165 6.17 -3.16 0.47
N VAL A 166 6.14 -3.28 1.79
CA VAL A 166 6.87 -2.42 2.72
C VAL A 166 8.06 -3.20 3.29
N LYS A 167 9.27 -2.88 2.82
CA LYS A 167 10.49 -3.61 3.19
C LYS A 167 11.18 -3.02 4.41
N GLU A 168 11.33 -1.70 4.41
CA GLU A 168 12.02 -0.96 5.46
C GLU A 168 11.32 0.39 5.67
N GLY A 169 11.24 0.82 6.90
CA GLY A 169 10.64 2.08 7.29
C GLY A 169 9.73 1.92 8.50
N TYR A 170 9.07 3.00 8.87
CA TYR A 170 8.12 3.08 9.98
C TYR A 170 7.17 4.25 9.78
N GLU A 171 6.08 4.26 10.58
CA GLU A 171 5.04 5.29 10.51
C GLU A 171 4.43 5.43 9.09
N LEU A 172 4.38 4.33 8.31
CA LEU A 172 3.60 4.30 7.08
C LEU A 172 2.13 4.21 7.45
N LEU A 173 1.32 5.09 6.89
CA LEU A 173 -0.14 5.09 7.01
C LEU A 173 -0.75 4.71 5.66
N ALA A 174 -1.45 3.60 5.60
CA ALA A 174 -2.14 3.11 4.40
C ALA A 174 -3.63 3.01 4.70
N ASP A 175 -4.42 3.84 4.05
CA ASP A 175 -5.83 4.02 4.34
C ASP A 175 -6.69 3.95 3.08
N ASN A 176 -7.86 3.30 3.17
CA ASN A 176 -8.81 3.16 2.07
C ASN A 176 -8.17 2.64 0.78
N LEU A 177 -7.44 1.51 0.89
CA LEU A 177 -6.79 0.89 -0.25
C LEU A 177 -7.54 -0.37 -0.70
N HIS A 178 -7.77 -0.50 -2.00
CA HIS A 178 -8.41 -1.65 -2.61
C HIS A 178 -7.40 -2.50 -3.40
N PHE A 179 -7.41 -3.81 -3.18
CA PHE A 179 -6.51 -4.75 -3.83
C PHE A 179 -7.31 -5.82 -4.56
N HIS A 180 -7.06 -5.98 -5.85
CA HIS A 180 -7.70 -6.98 -6.69
C HIS A 180 -6.67 -7.95 -7.26
N GLY A 181 -6.59 -9.13 -6.65
CA GLY A 181 -5.81 -10.25 -7.17
C GLY A 181 -6.54 -10.92 -8.33
N ASN A 182 -5.81 -11.52 -9.23
CA ASN A 182 -6.39 -12.27 -10.36
C ASN A 182 -5.77 -13.64 -10.54
N GLN A 183 -4.84 -14.03 -9.70
CA GLN A 183 -4.13 -15.31 -9.83
C GLN A 183 -3.69 -15.87 -8.47
N LYS A 184 -3.46 -17.19 -8.45
CA LYS A 184 -2.88 -17.91 -7.33
C LYS A 184 -1.52 -17.31 -6.95
N TYR A 185 -1.20 -17.30 -5.65
CA TYR A 185 0.02 -16.74 -5.06
C TYR A 185 0.17 -15.22 -5.15
N SER A 186 -0.86 -14.47 -5.53
CA SER A 186 -0.88 -13.01 -5.40
C SER A 186 -0.92 -12.59 -3.92
N THR A 187 -0.32 -11.44 -3.61
CA THR A 187 -0.34 -10.87 -2.25
C THR A 187 -0.87 -9.44 -2.30
N GLY A 188 -1.83 -9.11 -1.44
CA GLY A 188 -2.32 -7.74 -1.30
C GLY A 188 -1.28 -6.84 -0.66
N ILE A 189 -1.08 -6.98 0.64
CA ILE A 189 -0.08 -6.24 1.42
C ILE A 189 0.99 -7.19 1.92
N ARG A 190 2.26 -6.81 1.74
CA ARG A 190 3.39 -7.39 2.47
C ARG A 190 4.10 -6.31 3.26
N THR A 191 4.31 -6.54 4.55
CA THR A 191 5.13 -5.68 5.40
C THR A 191 6.21 -6.49 6.10
N LEU A 192 7.45 -6.03 6.01
CA LEU A 192 8.63 -6.68 6.62
C LEU A 192 9.25 -5.81 7.72
N THR A 193 8.55 -4.77 8.13
CA THR A 193 8.96 -3.77 9.12
C THR A 193 7.90 -3.57 10.19
N SER A 194 8.11 -2.65 11.12
CA SER A 194 7.21 -2.34 12.24
C SER A 194 6.63 -0.92 12.15
N ASP A 195 5.70 -0.61 13.05
CA ASP A 195 5.09 0.70 13.23
C ASP A 195 4.36 1.25 12.01
N CYS A 196 3.77 0.33 11.21
CA CYS A 196 2.91 0.69 10.09
C CYS A 196 1.44 0.50 10.48
N HIS A 197 0.57 1.37 9.97
CA HIS A 197 -0.86 1.35 10.16
C HIS A 197 -1.57 1.14 8.83
N PHE A 198 -2.45 0.15 8.80
CA PHE A 198 -3.28 -0.18 7.65
C PHE A 198 -4.73 -0.12 8.09
N SER A 199 -5.53 0.75 7.46
CA SER A 199 -6.95 0.93 7.81
C SER A 199 -7.85 0.93 6.59
N ASP A 200 -9.10 0.50 6.78
CA ASP A 200 -10.16 0.52 5.77
C ASP A 200 -9.76 -0.12 4.42
N CYS A 201 -8.91 -1.15 4.45
CA CYS A 201 -8.45 -1.80 3.23
C CYS A 201 -9.36 -2.96 2.83
N ILE A 202 -9.61 -3.08 1.53
CA ILE A 202 -10.41 -4.18 0.94
C ILE A 202 -9.51 -5.01 0.02
N MET A 203 -9.53 -6.34 0.20
CA MET A 203 -8.73 -7.27 -0.57
C MET A 203 -9.61 -8.34 -1.19
N ILE A 204 -9.70 -8.32 -2.51
CA ILE A 204 -10.50 -9.26 -3.30
C ILE A 204 -9.56 -10.16 -4.09
N ASP A 205 -9.74 -11.47 -3.99
CA ASP A 205 -8.95 -12.46 -4.73
C ASP A 205 -7.43 -12.39 -4.55
N CYS A 206 -6.95 -11.73 -3.50
CA CYS A 206 -5.55 -11.80 -3.11
C CYS A 206 -5.30 -13.14 -2.41
N TYR A 207 -4.52 -14.05 -3.02
CA TYR A 207 -4.27 -15.39 -2.48
C TYR A 207 -3.68 -15.36 -1.06
N THR A 208 -2.87 -14.37 -0.78
CA THR A 208 -2.51 -13.94 0.58
C THR A 208 -2.96 -12.48 0.74
N ALA A 209 -3.94 -12.21 1.59
CA ALA A 209 -4.39 -10.83 1.75
C ALA A 209 -3.32 -9.99 2.45
N VAL A 210 -2.83 -10.43 3.62
CA VAL A 210 -1.74 -9.77 4.36
C VAL A 210 -0.63 -10.76 4.68
N ASP A 211 0.62 -10.39 4.38
CA ASP A 211 1.86 -11.10 4.72
C ASP A 211 2.70 -10.18 5.63
N ASN A 212 2.59 -10.38 6.93
CA ASN A 212 3.15 -9.50 7.96
C ASN A 212 4.43 -10.07 8.58
N ARG A 213 5.40 -9.19 8.80
CA ARG A 213 6.54 -9.40 9.68
C ARG A 213 6.82 -8.09 10.43
N GLY A 214 6.85 -8.14 11.74
CA GLY A 214 7.04 -6.95 12.59
C GLY A 214 5.78 -6.59 13.37
N SER A 215 5.85 -5.50 14.13
CA SER A 215 4.76 -5.03 15.00
C SER A 215 3.97 -3.96 14.26
N ASN A 216 2.77 -4.31 13.80
CA ASN A 216 1.96 -3.44 12.95
C ASN A 216 0.49 -3.44 13.38
N PHE A 217 -0.26 -2.43 12.94
CA PHE A 217 -1.66 -2.20 13.24
C PHE A 217 -2.50 -2.40 11.97
N PHE A 218 -3.57 -3.18 12.10
CA PHE A 218 -4.52 -3.47 11.03
C PHE A 218 -5.92 -3.23 11.54
N GLU A 219 -6.63 -2.29 10.95
CA GLU A 219 -7.95 -1.89 11.38
C GLU A 219 -8.93 -1.93 10.22
N ARG A 220 -10.09 -2.54 10.41
CA ARG A 220 -11.15 -2.66 9.39
C ARG A 220 -10.65 -3.22 8.05
N ILE A 221 -9.79 -4.25 8.13
CA ILE A 221 -9.34 -4.97 6.94
C ILE A 221 -10.40 -5.98 6.54
N HIS A 222 -10.98 -5.79 5.38
CA HIS A 222 -11.94 -6.71 4.79
C HIS A 222 -11.30 -7.49 3.64
N ALA A 223 -11.31 -8.79 3.71
CA ALA A 223 -10.80 -9.61 2.62
C ALA A 223 -11.73 -10.78 2.31
N TRP A 224 -11.89 -11.08 1.03
CA TRP A 224 -12.65 -12.22 0.54
C TRP A 224 -12.01 -12.85 -0.69
N MET A 225 -12.25 -14.16 -0.86
CA MET A 225 -11.65 -14.95 -1.92
C MET A 225 -12.71 -15.61 -2.78
N LEU A 226 -12.58 -15.50 -4.10
CA LEU A 226 -13.42 -16.24 -5.05
C LEU A 226 -13.10 -17.75 -5.02
N PRO A 227 -14.09 -18.64 -5.31
CA PRO A 227 -13.96 -20.09 -5.16
C PRO A 227 -12.77 -20.69 -5.87
N ARG A 228 -12.49 -20.19 -7.06
CA ARG A 228 -11.44 -20.73 -7.95
C ARG A 228 -10.04 -20.70 -7.35
N TYR A 229 -9.80 -19.85 -6.33
CA TYR A 229 -8.49 -19.65 -5.72
C TYR A 229 -8.46 -19.97 -4.23
N ILE A 230 -9.57 -20.38 -3.63
CA ILE A 230 -9.69 -20.54 -2.19
C ILE A 230 -8.69 -21.56 -1.61
N HIS A 231 -8.42 -22.66 -2.32
CA HIS A 231 -7.58 -23.72 -1.80
C HIS A 231 -6.13 -23.25 -1.57
N GLY A 232 -5.69 -23.27 -0.30
CA GLY A 232 -4.39 -22.80 0.18
C GLY A 232 -4.31 -21.28 0.37
N SER A 233 -5.39 -20.54 0.13
CA SER A 233 -5.43 -19.10 0.37
C SER A 233 -5.30 -18.76 1.85
N THR A 234 -4.77 -17.57 2.14
CA THR A 234 -4.49 -17.11 3.49
C THR A 234 -4.98 -15.68 3.68
N TYR A 235 -5.84 -15.46 4.67
CA TYR A 235 -6.24 -14.10 5.04
C TYR A 235 -5.07 -13.33 5.64
N PHE A 236 -4.47 -13.83 6.71
CA PHE A 236 -3.39 -13.15 7.40
C PHE A 236 -2.24 -14.11 7.69
N ARG A 237 -1.08 -13.84 7.15
CA ARG A 237 0.15 -14.58 7.45
C ARG A 237 1.03 -13.76 8.36
N ASN A 238 1.38 -14.28 9.54
CA ASN A 238 2.30 -13.63 10.45
C ASN A 238 3.64 -14.39 10.51
N ARG A 239 4.69 -13.71 10.08
CA ARG A 239 6.06 -14.23 10.08
C ARG A 239 6.84 -13.88 11.35
N GLY A 240 6.16 -13.31 12.36
CA GLY A 240 6.73 -12.91 13.66
C GLY A 240 6.47 -11.43 13.97
N GLY A 241 6.69 -11.06 15.22
CA GLY A 241 6.40 -9.71 15.74
C GLY A 241 5.04 -9.60 16.43
N GLY A 242 4.73 -8.40 16.90
CA GLY A 242 3.45 -8.05 17.52
C GLY A 242 2.43 -7.60 16.46
N VAL A 243 1.19 -8.02 16.57
CA VAL A 243 0.14 -7.64 15.62
C VAL A 243 -1.10 -7.21 16.38
N PHE A 244 -1.67 -6.09 15.96
CA PHE A 244 -2.96 -5.62 16.44
C PHE A 244 -3.94 -5.63 15.27
N LEU A 245 -4.98 -6.48 15.36
CA LEU A 245 -6.09 -6.53 14.42
C LEU A 245 -7.37 -6.10 15.12
N ASN A 246 -8.03 -5.08 14.58
CA ASN A 246 -9.27 -4.57 15.15
C ASN A 246 -10.35 -4.41 14.08
N GLN A 247 -11.58 -4.84 14.37
CA GLN A 247 -12.76 -4.72 13.50
C GLN A 247 -12.54 -5.30 12.08
N CYS A 248 -11.74 -6.36 12.00
CA CYS A 248 -11.40 -6.97 10.71
C CYS A 248 -12.46 -7.98 10.27
N PHE A 249 -12.59 -8.17 8.97
CA PHE A 249 -13.53 -9.10 8.37
C PHE A 249 -12.84 -10.03 7.38
N CYS A 250 -12.83 -11.32 7.70
CA CYS A 250 -12.33 -12.36 6.81
C CYS A 250 -13.51 -13.18 6.26
N ASP A 251 -13.68 -13.15 4.97
CA ASP A 251 -14.72 -13.91 4.27
C ASP A 251 -14.07 -14.91 3.31
N THR A 252 -14.34 -16.20 3.56
CA THR A 252 -14.06 -17.26 2.59
C THR A 252 -12.59 -17.46 2.23
N TYR A 253 -11.72 -17.64 3.20
CA TYR A 253 -10.34 -18.10 3.04
C TYR A 253 -10.17 -19.54 3.53
N ASP A 254 -9.20 -20.28 2.92
CA ASP A 254 -8.83 -21.63 3.39
C ASP A 254 -8.17 -21.57 4.77
N LYS A 255 -7.32 -20.56 5.00
CA LYS A 255 -6.67 -20.31 6.29
C LYS A 255 -6.90 -18.87 6.72
N ALA A 256 -7.49 -18.67 7.90
CA ALA A 256 -7.63 -17.32 8.41
C ALA A 256 -6.26 -16.77 8.83
N PHE A 257 -5.54 -17.47 9.71
CA PHE A 257 -4.23 -17.05 10.20
C PHE A 257 -3.19 -18.15 9.97
N VAL A 258 -2.10 -17.82 9.29
CA VAL A 258 -0.91 -18.66 9.19
C VAL A 258 0.19 -18.03 10.06
N VAL A 259 0.70 -18.78 11.03
CA VAL A 259 1.68 -18.31 12.01
C VAL A 259 3.00 -19.06 11.78
N ASP A 260 3.97 -18.37 11.15
CA ASP A 260 5.25 -18.98 10.76
C ASP A 260 6.31 -18.95 11.87
N ASN A 261 6.29 -17.93 12.74
CA ASN A 261 7.22 -17.79 13.85
C ASN A 261 6.50 -17.38 15.13
N VAL A 262 7.17 -17.54 16.26
CA VAL A 262 6.65 -17.09 17.56
C VAL A 262 6.27 -15.61 17.50
N CYS A 263 5.08 -15.29 17.95
CA CYS A 263 4.51 -13.95 17.83
C CYS A 263 3.55 -13.64 18.99
N GLU A 264 3.16 -12.37 19.04
CA GLU A 264 2.08 -11.88 19.86
C GLU A 264 1.01 -11.27 18.96
N MET A 265 -0.24 -11.73 19.06
CA MET A 265 -1.35 -11.24 18.24
C MET A 265 -2.50 -10.82 19.15
N HIS A 266 -2.90 -9.56 19.04
CA HIS A 266 -4.07 -9.01 19.67
C HIS A 266 -5.16 -8.82 18.63
N ILE A 267 -6.19 -9.66 18.69
CA ILE A 267 -7.29 -9.68 17.73
C ILE A 267 -8.55 -9.30 18.47
N SER A 268 -9.22 -8.24 18.05
CA SER A 268 -10.49 -7.79 18.61
C SER A 268 -11.52 -7.53 17.52
N GLN A 269 -12.77 -7.87 17.81
CA GLN A 269 -13.92 -7.64 16.93
C GLN A 269 -13.72 -8.22 15.51
N LEU A 270 -13.04 -9.35 15.41
CA LEU A 270 -12.90 -10.08 14.16
C LEU A 270 -14.23 -10.74 13.77
N LYS A 271 -14.61 -10.57 12.52
CA LYS A 271 -15.67 -11.36 11.90
C LYS A 271 -15.05 -12.32 10.89
N LEU A 272 -15.11 -13.62 11.19
CA LEU A 272 -14.69 -14.68 10.27
C LEU A 272 -15.93 -15.44 9.81
N ILE A 273 -16.20 -15.45 8.52
CA ILE A 273 -17.31 -16.20 7.94
C ILE A 273 -16.89 -16.95 6.70
N HIS A 274 -17.66 -18.00 6.36
CA HIS A 274 -17.58 -18.67 5.09
C HIS A 274 -18.94 -18.63 4.41
N ASN A 275 -18.98 -18.00 3.24
CA ASN A 275 -20.22 -17.84 2.49
C ASN A 275 -20.61 -19.14 1.77
N LYS A 276 -21.45 -19.94 2.43
CA LYS A 276 -21.92 -21.26 1.97
C LYS A 276 -22.66 -21.21 0.62
N ILE A 277 -23.43 -20.16 0.38
CA ILE A 277 -24.36 -20.11 -0.77
C ILE A 277 -23.60 -19.90 -2.07
N MET A 278 -22.58 -19.06 -2.06
CA MET A 278 -21.80 -18.73 -3.27
C MET A 278 -20.79 -19.81 -3.68
N TRP A 279 -20.45 -20.76 -2.75
CA TRP A 279 -19.25 -21.58 -2.85
C TRP A 279 -19.48 -23.09 -2.85
N LYS A 280 -20.71 -23.53 -3.06
CA LYS A 280 -21.14 -24.92 -2.87
C LYS A 280 -20.22 -25.99 -3.50
N GLU A 281 -19.69 -25.73 -4.68
CA GLU A 281 -18.83 -26.69 -5.42
C GLU A 281 -17.35 -26.68 -4.95
N SER A 282 -16.88 -25.58 -4.35
CA SER A 282 -15.49 -25.44 -3.91
C SER A 282 -15.26 -25.95 -2.50
N TYR A 283 -16.32 -26.05 -1.70
CA TYR A 283 -16.22 -26.43 -0.27
C TYR A 283 -15.86 -27.88 -0.04
N ASP A 284 -16.15 -28.78 -0.95
CA ASP A 284 -15.81 -30.20 -0.78
C ASP A 284 -14.28 -30.45 -0.74
N LYS A 285 -13.49 -29.47 -1.19
CA LYS A 285 -12.03 -29.53 -1.27
C LYS A 285 -11.31 -28.69 -0.21
N VAL A 286 -12.03 -27.93 0.62
CA VAL A 286 -11.46 -26.98 1.59
C VAL A 286 -11.79 -27.46 3.01
N ASN A 287 -10.78 -27.49 3.86
CA ASN A 287 -10.94 -27.65 5.31
C ASN A 287 -10.44 -26.37 6.00
N PRO A 288 -11.32 -25.37 6.18
CA PRO A 288 -10.90 -24.07 6.70
C PRO A 288 -10.27 -24.20 8.09
N ILE A 289 -9.16 -23.50 8.27
CA ILE A 289 -8.41 -23.49 9.53
C ILE A 289 -8.34 -22.05 10.02
N VAL A 290 -8.69 -21.84 11.30
CA VAL A 290 -8.57 -20.50 11.90
C VAL A 290 -7.09 -20.18 12.14
N PHE A 291 -6.37 -21.03 12.87
CA PHE A 291 -4.93 -20.85 13.13
C PHE A 291 -4.12 -22.05 12.61
N ASP A 292 -3.28 -21.83 11.61
CA ASP A 292 -2.32 -22.79 11.08
C ASP A 292 -0.90 -22.43 11.52
N PHE A 293 -0.44 -23.05 12.60
CA PHE A 293 0.92 -22.86 13.13
C PHE A 293 1.92 -23.74 12.40
N LYS A 294 3.05 -23.18 12.01
CA LYS A 294 4.13 -23.88 11.30
C LYS A 294 4.69 -25.07 12.08
N SER A 295 4.81 -24.97 13.41
CA SER A 295 5.33 -26.03 14.28
C SER A 295 4.67 -26.00 15.66
N ASP A 296 4.84 -27.08 16.44
CA ASP A 296 4.37 -27.13 17.82
C ASP A 296 5.10 -26.11 18.72
N GLU A 297 6.37 -25.83 18.43
CA GLU A 297 7.12 -24.78 19.12
C GLU A 297 6.50 -23.41 18.88
N VAL A 298 6.19 -23.07 17.64
CA VAL A 298 5.50 -21.81 17.30
C VAL A 298 4.15 -21.74 17.98
N ALA A 299 3.38 -22.82 17.95
CA ALA A 299 2.08 -22.87 18.62
C ALA A 299 2.19 -22.68 20.13
N SER A 300 3.13 -23.37 20.79
CA SER A 300 3.26 -23.36 22.26
C SER A 300 3.80 -22.04 22.82
N LYS A 301 4.64 -21.32 22.06
CA LYS A 301 5.29 -20.09 22.50
C LYS A 301 4.58 -18.81 22.05
N SER A 302 3.70 -18.87 21.06
CA SER A 302 2.94 -17.69 20.61
C SER A 302 1.84 -17.32 21.59
N LYS A 303 1.65 -16.01 21.79
CA LYS A 303 0.56 -15.45 22.58
C LYS A 303 -0.49 -14.88 21.66
N ILE A 304 -1.71 -15.35 21.77
CA ILE A 304 -2.83 -14.90 20.94
C ILE A 304 -4.00 -14.55 21.84
N SER A 305 -4.46 -13.32 21.79
CA SER A 305 -5.74 -12.91 22.38
C SER A 305 -6.77 -12.69 21.29
N LEU A 306 -7.95 -13.25 21.49
CA LEU A 306 -9.09 -13.14 20.61
C LEU A 306 -10.28 -12.64 21.40
N LEU A 307 -10.66 -11.37 21.21
CA LEU A 307 -11.68 -10.68 22.00
C LEU A 307 -12.87 -10.30 21.15
N ASP A 308 -14.09 -10.44 21.69
CA ASP A 308 -15.35 -9.99 21.08
C ASP A 308 -15.48 -10.35 19.59
N SER A 309 -15.07 -11.56 19.22
CA SER A 309 -14.95 -11.98 17.84
C SER A 309 -15.99 -13.04 17.48
N TYR A 310 -16.52 -12.94 16.25
CA TYR A 310 -17.43 -13.92 15.67
C TYR A 310 -16.68 -14.84 14.72
N ILE A 311 -16.69 -16.13 15.00
CA ILE A 311 -16.12 -17.17 14.16
C ILE A 311 -17.23 -18.10 13.72
N GLY A 312 -17.72 -17.89 12.51
CA GLY A 312 -18.72 -18.73 11.88
C GLY A 312 -18.11 -20.02 11.35
N GLY A 313 -18.71 -21.16 11.69
CA GLY A 313 -18.34 -22.46 11.12
C GLY A 313 -18.79 -22.63 9.68
N LEU A 314 -18.06 -23.43 8.93
CA LEU A 314 -18.51 -23.89 7.63
C LEU A 314 -19.42 -25.09 7.79
N TRP A 315 -20.69 -24.92 7.51
CA TRP A 315 -21.66 -26.02 7.52
C TRP A 315 -21.83 -26.63 6.14
N LEU A 316 -21.40 -27.86 5.96
CA LEU A 316 -21.72 -28.68 4.79
C LEU A 316 -22.67 -29.79 5.21
N GLY A 317 -23.93 -29.63 4.86
CA GLY A 317 -24.98 -30.49 5.39
C GLY A 317 -25.15 -30.26 6.91
N ASN A 318 -25.06 -31.29 7.69
CA ASN A 318 -25.21 -31.26 9.17
C ASN A 318 -23.85 -31.32 9.90
N LYS A 319 -22.72 -31.08 9.24
CA LYS A 319 -21.38 -31.17 9.84
C LYS A 319 -20.63 -29.90 9.72
N GLU A 320 -20.15 -29.36 10.83
CA GLU A 320 -19.18 -28.31 10.88
C GLU A 320 -17.83 -28.83 10.37
N ARG A 321 -17.20 -28.12 9.44
CA ARG A 321 -15.90 -28.50 8.86
C ARG A 321 -14.76 -27.56 9.22
N GLN A 322 -15.03 -26.51 9.97
CA GLN A 322 -13.99 -25.61 10.39
C GLN A 322 -13.11 -26.22 11.49
N VAL A 323 -11.81 -26.13 11.31
CA VAL A 323 -10.81 -26.52 12.31
C VAL A 323 -10.24 -25.26 12.93
N PHE A 324 -10.44 -25.09 14.26
CA PHE A 324 -9.91 -23.92 14.96
C PHE A 324 -8.37 -23.91 14.93
N SER A 325 -7.73 -25.00 15.31
CA SER A 325 -6.31 -25.22 15.18
C SER A 325 -5.98 -26.70 15.22
N LYS A 326 -5.00 -27.14 14.44
CA LYS A 326 -4.48 -28.52 14.49
C LYS A 326 -3.47 -28.72 15.62
N ARG A 327 -2.92 -27.66 16.19
CA ARG A 327 -1.91 -27.66 17.24
C ARG A 327 -2.44 -27.00 18.51
N LYS A 328 -2.02 -27.51 19.66
CA LYS A 328 -2.37 -26.90 20.94
C LYS A 328 -1.59 -25.60 21.13
N ASN A 329 -2.28 -24.53 21.47
CA ASN A 329 -1.71 -23.27 21.87
C ASN A 329 -2.18 -22.91 23.28
N PRO A 330 -1.37 -23.13 24.34
CA PRO A 330 -1.73 -22.79 25.72
C PRO A 330 -1.78 -21.27 25.96
N GLY A 331 -1.15 -20.47 25.10
CA GLY A 331 -1.20 -19.01 25.16
C GLY A 331 -2.39 -18.37 24.45
N LEU A 332 -3.29 -19.17 23.89
CA LEU A 332 -4.53 -18.68 23.28
C LEU A 332 -5.54 -18.36 24.39
N GLN A 333 -5.69 -17.10 24.69
CA GLN A 333 -6.73 -16.59 25.59
C GLN A 333 -7.98 -16.30 24.75
N GLN A 334 -9.05 -17.06 25.02
CA GLN A 334 -10.30 -16.96 24.29
C GLN A 334 -11.35 -16.25 25.15
N PHE A 335 -11.81 -15.10 24.68
CA PHE A 335 -13.01 -14.43 25.15
C PHE A 335 -13.90 -14.20 23.93
N TYR A 336 -14.69 -15.20 23.56
CA TYR A 336 -15.59 -15.06 22.41
C TYR A 336 -17.01 -15.53 22.76
N ASN A 337 -17.95 -14.85 22.14
CA ASN A 337 -19.32 -15.32 22.06
C ASN A 337 -19.46 -16.16 20.80
N LEU A 338 -19.47 -17.48 20.94
CA LEU A 338 -19.92 -18.37 19.87
C LEU A 338 -21.44 -18.23 19.79
N PHE A 339 -21.93 -17.55 18.78
CA PHE A 339 -23.34 -17.69 18.41
C PHE A 339 -23.42 -18.80 17.36
N SER A 340 -23.83 -19.96 17.80
CA SER A 340 -24.30 -21.03 16.93
C SER A 340 -25.78 -20.80 16.71
N ASP A 341 -26.19 -20.30 15.58
CA ASP A 341 -27.54 -20.48 15.06
C ASP A 341 -27.56 -21.58 14.00
#